data_2590bfc01bd67377d2a629545984356c
#
_entry.id   2590bfc01bd67377d2a629545984356c
#
_cell.length_a   1.000
_cell.length_b   1.000
_cell.length_c   1.000
_cell.angle_alpha   90.00
_cell.angle_beta   90.00
_cell.angle_gamma   90.00
#
_symmetry.space_group_name_H-M   'P 1'
#
loop_
_entity.id
_entity.type
_entity.pdbx_description
1 polymer ?
#
loop_
_entity_poly.entity_id
_entity_poly.type
_entity_poly.pdbx_seq_one_letter_code
_entity_poly.pdbx_strand_id
1 'polypeptide(L)'
;MKRQRLLFAAAAAGLVLVAVASMQITTSSTAYCAPKDSEAKRAFPPNSQSKMSFREDVVPIFVGRCVSCHQPNGEGTAKSGLDLTSYAGVMKGTKFGPMVIPGEPETSNLMLLLDWRASPELRMPHGMKQLNSCDRNDIRAWIREGAKDN
;
A
#
# COMPACT_ATOMS: atom_id res chain seq x y z
N MET A 1 33.04 -61.76 60.06
CA MET A 1 32.21 -62.42 59.06
C MET A 1 31.33 -61.43 58.35
N LYS A 2 31.54 -61.25 56.98
CA LYS A 2 30.54 -61.01 55.96
C LYS A 2 29.89 -59.63 56.00
N ARG A 3 29.74 -58.85 54.95
CA ARG A 3 29.84 -59.01 53.48
C ARG A 3 30.01 -57.64 52.90
N GLN A 4 30.92 -57.46 51.94
CA GLN A 4 30.98 -56.36 50.99
C GLN A 4 29.66 -56.22 50.23
N ARG A 5 29.18 -55.06 50.11
CA ARG A 5 28.26 -54.67 49.02
C ARG A 5 28.80 -53.42 48.33
N LEU A 6 29.27 -53.71 47.13
CA LEU A 6 29.57 -52.70 46.15
C LEU A 6 28.28 -51.91 45.80
N LEU A 7 28.35 -50.59 45.88
CA LEU A 7 27.34 -49.71 45.30
C LEU A 7 27.97 -49.05 44.09
N PHE A 8 27.44 -49.38 42.93
CA PHE A 8 27.75 -48.78 41.67
C PHE A 8 27.23 -47.35 41.66
N ALA A 9 28.11 -46.37 41.48
CA ALA A 9 27.74 -44.98 41.18
C ALA A 9 27.37 -44.88 39.70
N ALA A 10 26.13 -44.69 39.40
CA ALA A 10 25.67 -44.36 38.05
C ALA A 10 25.88 -42.87 37.82
N ALA A 11 26.80 -42.54 36.92
CA ALA A 11 26.98 -41.21 36.43
C ALA A 11 25.83 -40.85 35.46
N ALA A 12 24.95 -40.00 35.87
CA ALA A 12 23.95 -39.42 34.99
C ALA A 12 24.57 -38.26 34.18
N ALA A 13 24.88 -38.53 32.91
CA ALA A 13 25.28 -37.51 31.97
C ALA A 13 24.02 -36.68 31.58
N GLY A 14 23.93 -35.49 32.14
CA GLY A 14 22.88 -34.50 31.79
C GLY A 14 23.14 -33.96 30.39
N LEU A 15 22.32 -34.36 29.43
CA LEU A 15 22.30 -33.78 28.09
C LEU A 15 21.57 -32.43 28.17
N VAL A 16 22.31 -31.34 28.15
CA VAL A 16 21.74 -29.98 28.01
C VAL A 16 21.35 -29.78 26.57
N LEU A 17 20.06 -29.94 26.24
CA LEU A 17 19.48 -29.58 24.97
C LEU A 17 19.34 -28.04 24.92
N VAL A 18 20.30 -27.39 24.27
CA VAL A 18 20.17 -25.98 23.92
C VAL A 18 19.17 -25.87 22.76
N ALA A 19 17.93 -25.53 23.08
CA ALA A 19 16.95 -25.20 22.09
C ALA A 19 17.33 -23.85 21.46
N VAL A 20 17.94 -23.89 20.27
CA VAL A 20 18.12 -22.69 19.43
C VAL A 20 16.76 -22.33 18.85
N ALA A 21 16.10 -21.36 19.48
CA ALA A 21 14.89 -20.77 18.93
C ALA A 21 15.28 -20.02 17.64
N SER A 22 15.03 -20.67 16.51
CA SER A 22 15.15 -20.02 15.20
C SER A 22 14.08 -18.96 15.09
N MET A 23 14.45 -17.72 15.37
CA MET A 23 13.62 -16.54 15.16
C MET A 23 13.47 -16.36 13.63
N GLN A 24 12.38 -16.88 13.09
CA GLN A 24 12.04 -16.67 11.69
C GLN A 24 11.62 -15.21 11.54
N ILE A 25 12.52 -14.41 11.01
CA ILE A 25 12.21 -13.06 10.55
C ILE A 25 11.30 -13.23 9.35
N THR A 26 10.00 -13.11 9.56
CA THR A 26 9.03 -12.97 8.46
C THR A 26 9.28 -11.61 7.81
N THR A 27 10.10 -11.57 6.78
CA THR A 27 10.19 -10.42 5.90
C THR A 27 8.83 -10.29 5.21
N SER A 28 8.02 -9.34 5.69
CA SER A 28 6.82 -8.91 4.96
C SER A 28 7.28 -8.36 3.62
N SER A 29 7.21 -9.19 2.60
CA SER A 29 7.40 -8.77 1.22
C SER A 29 6.26 -7.82 0.89
N THR A 30 6.50 -6.51 1.00
CA THR A 30 5.67 -5.52 0.34
C THR A 30 5.77 -5.81 -1.15
N ALA A 31 4.71 -6.41 -1.69
CA ALA A 31 4.63 -6.71 -3.10
C ALA A 31 4.70 -5.37 -3.87
N TYR A 32 5.87 -5.09 -4.41
CA TYR A 32 6.07 -3.98 -5.34
C TYR A 32 5.27 -4.30 -6.60
N CYS A 33 4.36 -3.43 -6.96
CA CYS A 33 3.58 -3.57 -8.17
C CYS A 33 4.47 -3.27 -9.37
N ALA A 34 4.99 -4.30 -10.01
CA ALA A 34 5.77 -4.14 -11.23
C ALA A 34 4.89 -3.57 -12.35
N PRO A 35 5.38 -2.61 -13.16
CA PRO A 35 4.69 -2.12 -14.33
C PRO A 35 4.40 -3.27 -15.30
N LYS A 36 3.19 -3.29 -15.85
CA LYS A 36 2.69 -4.36 -16.74
C LYS A 36 3.23 -4.29 -18.17
N ASP A 37 4.07 -3.35 -18.48
CA ASP A 37 4.47 -3.13 -19.86
C ASP A 37 5.90 -3.58 -20.13
N SER A 38 6.01 -4.30 -21.24
CA SER A 38 7.14 -5.06 -21.77
C SER A 38 8.36 -4.22 -22.19
N GLU A 39 8.58 -3.08 -21.56
CA GLU A 39 9.78 -2.28 -21.75
C GLU A 39 10.62 -2.21 -20.48
N ALA A 40 10.86 -3.39 -19.95
CA ALA A 40 11.75 -3.62 -18.82
C ALA A 40 13.20 -3.41 -19.24
N LYS A 41 13.64 -2.17 -19.42
CA LYS A 41 15.06 -1.83 -19.46
C LYS A 41 15.39 -0.59 -18.64
N ARG A 42 14.72 -0.37 -17.55
CA ARG A 42 15.29 0.40 -16.44
C ARG A 42 15.52 -0.56 -15.29
N ALA A 43 16.75 -1.08 -15.25
CA ALA A 43 17.23 -1.74 -14.06
C ALA A 43 17.17 -0.71 -12.91
N PHE A 44 16.14 -0.78 -12.09
CA PHE A 44 16.12 -0.02 -10.86
C PHE A 44 17.21 -0.58 -9.96
N PRO A 45 18.14 0.23 -9.48
CA PRO A 45 19.07 -0.22 -8.47
C PRO A 45 18.27 -0.63 -7.23
N PRO A 46 18.63 -1.72 -6.53
CA PRO A 46 17.84 -2.29 -5.44
C PRO A 46 17.76 -1.42 -4.18
N ASN A 47 18.14 -0.16 -4.26
CA ASN A 47 18.13 0.79 -3.14
C ASN A 47 17.67 2.21 -3.53
N SER A 48 16.91 2.38 -4.60
CA SER A 48 16.23 3.64 -4.80
C SER A 48 14.87 3.58 -4.08
N GLN A 49 14.78 4.19 -2.93
CA GLN A 49 13.53 4.66 -2.34
C GLN A 49 13.05 5.82 -3.23
N SER A 50 12.64 5.51 -4.47
CA SER A 50 12.02 6.50 -5.33
C SER A 50 10.73 6.92 -4.66
N LYS A 51 10.67 8.18 -4.26
CA LYS A 51 9.42 8.77 -3.77
C LYS A 51 8.39 8.68 -4.88
N MET A 52 7.15 8.40 -4.50
CA MET A 52 6.05 8.37 -5.46
C MET A 52 5.89 9.74 -6.11
N SER A 53 5.86 9.75 -7.44
CA SER A 53 5.66 10.95 -8.23
C SER A 53 4.19 11.12 -8.57
N PHE A 54 3.65 12.31 -8.34
CA PHE A 54 2.30 12.63 -8.79
C PHE A 54 2.19 12.48 -10.31
N ARG A 55 3.16 13.00 -11.05
CA ARG A 55 3.12 13.05 -12.52
C ARG A 55 3.39 11.72 -13.19
N GLU A 56 4.32 10.95 -12.65
CA GLU A 56 4.75 9.69 -13.28
C GLU A 56 3.96 8.48 -12.80
N ASP A 57 3.49 8.47 -11.54
CA ASP A 57 2.86 7.31 -10.94
C ASP A 57 1.34 7.50 -10.76
N VAL A 58 0.88 8.68 -10.32
CA VAL A 58 -0.54 8.91 -9.97
C VAL A 58 -1.36 9.39 -11.16
N VAL A 59 -0.85 10.36 -11.93
CA VAL A 59 -1.57 10.91 -13.09
C VAL A 59 -1.97 9.84 -14.10
N PRO A 60 -1.12 8.87 -14.48
CA PRO A 60 -1.52 7.79 -15.40
C PRO A 60 -2.73 6.99 -14.89
N ILE A 61 -2.81 6.75 -13.58
CA ILE A 61 -3.96 6.05 -12.97
C ILE A 61 -5.21 6.91 -13.10
N PHE A 62 -5.13 8.19 -12.78
CA PHE A 62 -6.29 9.10 -12.88
C PHE A 62 -6.76 9.24 -14.32
N VAL A 63 -5.85 9.43 -15.28
CA VAL A 63 -6.19 9.53 -16.70
C VAL A 63 -6.85 8.25 -17.21
N GLY A 64 -6.32 7.10 -16.84
CA GLY A 64 -6.84 5.81 -17.30
C GLY A 64 -8.16 5.38 -16.66
N ARG A 65 -8.52 5.92 -15.48
CA ARG A 65 -9.62 5.35 -14.69
C ARG A 65 -10.63 6.36 -14.16
N CYS A 66 -10.31 7.65 -14.12
CA CYS A 66 -11.08 8.62 -13.36
C CYS A 66 -11.47 9.87 -14.16
N VAL A 67 -10.54 10.39 -14.97
CA VAL A 67 -10.66 11.67 -15.67
C VAL A 67 -11.85 11.67 -16.63
N SER A 68 -12.23 10.56 -17.22
CA SER A 68 -13.42 10.48 -18.11
C SER A 68 -14.70 11.05 -17.46
N CYS A 69 -14.82 10.92 -16.12
CA CYS A 69 -15.94 11.49 -15.36
C CYS A 69 -15.53 12.72 -14.53
N HIS A 70 -14.27 12.77 -14.08
CA HIS A 70 -13.76 13.83 -13.18
C HIS A 70 -12.87 14.83 -13.91
N GLN A 71 -13.39 15.45 -14.97
CA GLN A 71 -12.79 16.52 -15.75
C GLN A 71 -13.80 17.70 -15.86
N PRO A 72 -13.38 18.91 -16.29
CA PRO A 72 -14.31 19.99 -16.55
C PRO A 72 -15.48 19.52 -17.45
N ASN A 73 -16.71 19.80 -17.01
CA ASN A 73 -17.95 19.32 -17.62
C ASN A 73 -18.22 17.80 -17.57
N GLY A 74 -17.37 17.02 -16.90
CA GLY A 74 -17.62 15.61 -16.64
C GLY A 74 -18.72 15.40 -15.59
N GLU A 75 -19.45 14.28 -15.69
CA GLU A 75 -20.57 13.97 -14.79
C GLU A 75 -20.14 13.90 -13.32
N GLY A 76 -18.99 13.30 -13.04
CA GLY A 76 -18.43 13.21 -11.70
C GLY A 76 -18.06 14.57 -11.12
N THR A 77 -17.48 15.44 -11.94
CA THR A 77 -17.17 16.82 -11.53
C THR A 77 -18.44 17.65 -11.34
N ALA A 78 -19.43 17.51 -12.18
CA ALA A 78 -20.71 18.19 -12.03
C ALA A 78 -21.41 17.82 -10.70
N LYS A 79 -21.35 16.53 -10.32
CA LYS A 79 -21.95 16.04 -9.07
C LYS A 79 -21.15 16.39 -7.83
N SER A 80 -19.84 16.31 -7.88
CA SER A 80 -18.97 16.40 -6.69
C SER A 80 -18.13 17.68 -6.62
N GLY A 81 -17.85 18.32 -7.74
CA GLY A 81 -16.88 19.39 -7.85
C GLY A 81 -15.42 18.90 -7.97
N LEU A 82 -15.17 17.59 -7.93
CA LEU A 82 -13.83 17.03 -8.00
C LEU A 82 -13.32 17.03 -9.44
N ASP A 83 -12.21 17.71 -9.67
CA ASP A 83 -11.47 17.70 -10.93
C ASP A 83 -10.14 16.96 -10.72
N LEU A 84 -9.94 15.88 -11.45
CA LEU A 84 -8.73 15.05 -11.38
C LEU A 84 -7.76 15.26 -12.54
N THR A 85 -7.98 16.31 -13.35
CA THR A 85 -7.10 16.64 -14.48
C THR A 85 -5.83 17.40 -14.09
N SER A 86 -5.77 17.90 -12.85
CA SER A 86 -4.63 18.66 -12.36
C SER A 86 -4.38 18.40 -10.87
N TYR A 87 -3.13 18.59 -10.45
CA TYR A 87 -2.77 18.54 -9.03
C TYR A 87 -3.61 19.50 -8.19
N ALA A 88 -3.77 20.73 -8.68
CA ALA A 88 -4.58 21.73 -7.98
C ALA A 88 -6.04 21.29 -7.81
N GLY A 89 -6.62 20.65 -8.83
CA GLY A 89 -7.96 20.09 -8.76
C GLY A 89 -8.09 18.97 -7.74
N VAL A 90 -7.13 18.05 -7.73
CA VAL A 90 -7.07 16.95 -6.74
C VAL A 90 -7.02 17.50 -5.32
N MET A 91 -6.12 18.44 -5.06
CA MET A 91 -5.90 19.00 -3.72
C MET A 91 -7.01 19.96 -3.28
N LYS A 92 -7.68 20.62 -4.22
CA LYS A 92 -8.90 21.40 -3.93
C LYS A 92 -10.02 20.51 -3.38
N GLY A 93 -10.11 19.28 -3.88
CA GLY A 93 -11.12 18.32 -3.46
C GLY A 93 -12.50 18.59 -4.05
N THR A 94 -13.53 18.28 -3.29
CA THR A 94 -14.94 18.37 -3.67
C THR A 94 -15.61 19.59 -3.04
N LYS A 95 -16.85 19.88 -3.47
CA LYS A 95 -17.73 20.85 -2.79
C LYS A 95 -18.10 20.46 -1.35
N PHE A 96 -17.81 19.22 -0.97
CA PHE A 96 -18.06 18.69 0.37
C PHE A 96 -16.82 18.67 1.26
N GLY A 97 -15.65 19.00 0.72
CA GLY A 97 -14.39 19.04 1.44
C GLY A 97 -13.23 18.34 0.73
N PRO A 98 -12.07 18.27 1.38
CA PRO A 98 -10.87 17.69 0.82
C PRO A 98 -11.02 16.18 0.60
N MET A 99 -10.40 15.70 -0.48
CA MET A 99 -10.33 14.27 -0.79
C MET A 99 -9.02 13.67 -0.36
N VAL A 100 -7.96 14.47 -0.28
CA VAL A 100 -6.62 14.07 0.11
C VAL A 100 -6.18 14.85 1.32
N ILE A 101 -5.69 14.16 2.33
CA ILE A 101 -5.03 14.72 3.51
C ILE A 101 -3.56 14.28 3.42
N PRO A 102 -2.63 15.20 3.11
CA PRO A 102 -1.22 14.85 2.97
C PRO A 102 -0.66 14.16 4.21
N GLY A 103 0.01 13.03 4.01
CA GLY A 103 0.54 12.19 5.09
C GLY A 103 -0.45 11.16 5.65
N GLU A 104 -1.75 11.31 5.40
CA GLU A 104 -2.81 10.55 6.04
C GLU A 104 -3.69 9.78 5.04
N PRO A 105 -3.19 8.73 4.41
CA PRO A 105 -3.95 8.00 3.40
C PRO A 105 -5.20 7.32 3.96
N GLU A 106 -5.15 6.81 5.18
CA GLU A 106 -6.27 6.05 5.75
C GLU A 106 -7.47 6.92 6.13
N THR A 107 -7.24 8.20 6.39
CA THR A 107 -8.27 9.21 6.67
C THR A 107 -8.63 10.05 5.45
N SER A 108 -7.89 9.91 4.35
CA SER A 108 -8.21 10.56 3.07
C SER A 108 -9.46 9.96 2.45
N ASN A 109 -10.46 10.80 2.15
CA ASN A 109 -11.70 10.37 1.52
C ASN A 109 -11.46 9.68 0.18
N LEU A 110 -10.45 10.08 -0.58
CA LEU A 110 -10.07 9.43 -1.82
C LEU A 110 -9.82 7.93 -1.59
N MET A 111 -9.01 7.57 -0.59
CA MET A 111 -8.73 6.16 -0.30
C MET A 111 -9.95 5.43 0.27
N LEU A 112 -10.78 6.10 1.07
CA LEU A 112 -12.04 5.54 1.56
C LEU A 112 -12.92 5.05 0.41
N LEU A 113 -13.04 5.85 -0.66
CA LEU A 113 -13.86 5.52 -1.83
C LEU A 113 -13.21 4.45 -2.71
N LEU A 114 -11.89 4.54 -2.93
CA LEU A 114 -11.14 3.59 -3.77
C LEU A 114 -11.03 2.20 -3.13
N ASP A 115 -10.91 2.13 -1.81
CA ASP A 115 -10.88 0.87 -1.06
C ASP A 115 -12.27 0.27 -0.83
N TRP A 116 -13.31 0.95 -1.33
CA TRP A 116 -14.71 0.54 -1.15
C TRP A 116 -15.14 0.40 0.30
N ARG A 117 -14.53 1.19 1.19
CA ARG A 117 -14.93 1.29 2.59
C ARG A 117 -16.16 2.17 2.82
N ALA A 118 -16.63 2.85 1.78
CA ALA A 118 -17.88 3.61 1.77
C ALA A 118 -19.06 2.75 1.29
N SER A 119 -20.28 3.31 1.43
CA SER A 119 -21.49 2.69 0.90
C SER A 119 -21.40 2.49 -0.62
N PRO A 120 -22.09 1.49 -1.19
CA PRO A 120 -21.96 1.13 -2.59
C PRO A 120 -22.13 2.31 -3.57
N GLU A 121 -23.02 3.24 -3.24
CA GLU A 121 -23.36 4.41 -4.07
C GLU A 121 -22.20 5.42 -4.18
N LEU A 122 -21.27 5.38 -3.22
CA LEU A 122 -20.13 6.27 -3.15
C LEU A 122 -18.83 5.63 -3.62
N ARG A 123 -18.84 4.33 -3.91
CA ARG A 123 -17.63 3.61 -4.34
C ARG A 123 -17.10 4.12 -5.65
N MET A 124 -15.78 4.24 -5.73
CA MET A 124 -15.10 4.68 -6.94
C MET A 124 -14.12 3.59 -7.44
N PRO A 125 -13.96 3.44 -8.75
CA PRO A 125 -14.70 4.08 -9.85
C PRO A 125 -16.18 3.65 -9.85
N HIS A 126 -17.07 4.64 -10.05
CA HIS A 126 -18.52 4.39 -9.95
C HIS A 126 -19.01 3.49 -11.09
N GLY A 127 -19.82 2.45 -10.76
CA GLY A 127 -20.36 1.50 -11.74
C GLY A 127 -19.31 0.61 -12.43
N MET A 128 -18.07 0.63 -12.00
CA MET A 128 -16.95 -0.13 -12.58
C MET A 128 -16.34 -1.09 -11.56
N LYS A 129 -15.40 -1.92 -12.02
CA LYS A 129 -14.59 -2.74 -11.10
C LYS A 129 -13.68 -1.85 -10.27
N GLN A 130 -13.45 -2.27 -9.02
CA GLN A 130 -12.48 -1.63 -8.15
C GLN A 130 -11.12 -1.52 -8.85
N LEU A 131 -10.36 -0.46 -8.56
CA LEU A 131 -8.96 -0.39 -8.95
C LEU A 131 -8.21 -1.62 -8.43
N ASN A 132 -7.24 -2.10 -9.20
CA ASN A 132 -6.35 -3.15 -8.71
C ASN A 132 -5.57 -2.67 -7.47
N SER A 133 -5.00 -3.61 -6.75
CA SER A 133 -4.29 -3.30 -5.50
C SER A 133 -3.03 -2.45 -5.74
N CYS A 134 -2.39 -2.58 -6.90
CA CYS A 134 -1.20 -1.81 -7.25
C CYS A 134 -1.54 -0.33 -7.39
N ASP A 135 -2.49 0.01 -8.27
CA ASP A 135 -2.92 1.42 -8.47
C ASP A 135 -3.35 2.06 -7.16
N ARG A 136 -4.08 1.32 -6.30
CA ARG A 136 -4.49 1.84 -4.99
C ARG A 136 -3.31 2.05 -4.04
N ASN A 137 -2.33 1.15 -4.08
CA ASN A 137 -1.13 1.26 -3.24
C ASN A 137 -0.23 2.41 -3.68
N ASP A 138 -0.14 2.69 -4.98
CA ASP A 138 0.63 3.80 -5.51
C ASP A 138 0.01 5.14 -5.08
N ILE A 139 -1.30 5.30 -5.22
CA ILE A 139 -2.01 6.49 -4.70
C ILE A 139 -1.84 6.61 -3.18
N ARG A 140 -1.96 5.50 -2.45
CA ARG A 140 -1.79 5.48 -0.99
C ARG A 140 -0.37 5.89 -0.58
N ALA A 141 0.65 5.41 -1.29
CA ALA A 141 2.05 5.74 -1.04
C ALA A 141 2.31 7.23 -1.31
N TRP A 142 1.82 7.76 -2.45
CA TRP A 142 1.90 9.18 -2.76
C TRP A 142 1.29 10.06 -1.66
N ILE A 143 0.09 9.72 -1.17
CA ILE A 143 -0.55 10.45 -0.06
C ILE A 143 0.31 10.38 1.20
N ARG A 144 0.81 9.18 1.55
CA ARG A 144 1.65 8.96 2.74
C ARG A 144 2.94 9.78 2.70
N GLU A 145 3.51 9.98 1.53
CA GLU A 145 4.72 10.77 1.32
C GLU A 145 4.46 12.29 1.27
N GLY A 146 3.23 12.69 1.56
CA GLY A 146 2.84 14.09 1.67
C GLY A 146 2.10 14.66 0.46
N ALA A 147 1.65 13.80 -0.47
CA ALA A 147 0.84 14.17 -1.64
C ALA A 147 1.44 15.35 -2.44
N LYS A 148 2.71 15.25 -2.80
CA LYS A 148 3.47 16.34 -3.45
C LYS A 148 3.16 16.44 -4.95
N ASP A 149 3.28 17.66 -5.50
CA ASP A 149 3.29 17.92 -6.95
C ASP A 149 4.71 17.75 -7.50
N ASN A 150 5.10 16.53 -7.85
CA ASN A 150 6.46 16.17 -8.27
C ASN A 150 6.45 15.27 -9.51
#